data_c31678c7cba9486bfc3fa8f652fc8d61
#
_entry.id   c31678c7cba9486bfc3fa8f652fc8d61
#
_cell.length_a   1.000
_cell.length_b   1.000
_cell.length_c   1.000
_cell.angle_alpha   90.00
_cell.angle_beta   90.00
_cell.angle_gamma   90.00
#
_symmetry.space_group_name_H-M   'P 1'
#
loop_
_entity.id
_entity.type
_entity.pdbx_description
1 polymer ?
#
loop_
_entity_poly.entity_id
_entity_poly.type
_entity_poly.pdbx_seq_one_letter_code
_entity_poly.pdbx_strand_id
1 'polypeptide(L)'
;MERLSPFHLAIPVNDLASAKDFYENTLGCQPGRSSDQWADYSLFGHQLVLHEDKAYKGQKHFNEVDGKAVPVPHFGVVLDWDVFHAFSQNLVKQKVEFQIAPYLRFEGLPGEQLTMFFYDPSGNALEFKSFKHHDQLFAT
;
A
#
# COMPACT_ATOMS: atom_id res chain seq x y z
N MET A 1 12.53 -13.64 -20.22
CA MET A 1 11.45 -13.06 -19.38
C MET A 1 11.78 -11.62 -19.10
N GLU A 2 10.91 -10.73 -19.49
CA GLU A 2 11.12 -9.32 -19.22
C GLU A 2 10.97 -9.04 -17.75
N ARG A 3 11.90 -8.28 -17.20
CA ARG A 3 11.82 -7.81 -15.82
C ARG A 3 10.93 -6.57 -15.77
N LEU A 4 9.95 -6.57 -14.87
CA LEU A 4 9.13 -5.38 -14.66
C LEU A 4 9.99 -4.24 -14.12
N SER A 5 9.87 -3.06 -14.73
CA SER A 5 10.59 -1.87 -14.26
C SER A 5 9.99 -1.33 -12.97
N PRO A 6 10.82 -0.88 -12.00
CA PRO A 6 10.28 -0.28 -10.79
C PRO A 6 9.48 0.98 -11.09
N PHE A 7 8.36 1.11 -10.39
CA PHE A 7 7.56 2.33 -10.40
C PHE A 7 8.16 3.33 -9.39
N HIS A 8 8.05 4.61 -9.67
CA HIS A 8 8.50 5.69 -8.78
C HIS A 8 7.29 6.53 -8.35
N LEU A 9 7.14 6.76 -7.05
CA LEU A 9 6.07 7.57 -6.49
C LEU A 9 6.62 8.43 -5.35
N ALA A 10 6.30 9.73 -5.37
CA ALA A 10 6.61 10.65 -4.28
C ALA A 10 5.30 11.07 -3.61
N ILE A 11 5.24 11.01 -2.30
CA ILE A 11 4.06 11.38 -1.52
C ILE A 11 4.42 12.35 -0.39
N PRO A 12 3.48 13.24 -0.01
CA PRO A 12 3.70 14.09 1.16
C PRO A 12 3.43 13.32 2.46
N VAL A 13 4.19 13.63 3.50
CA VAL A 13 3.94 13.14 4.87
C VAL A 13 4.04 14.34 5.82
N ASN A 14 3.21 14.38 6.85
CA ASN A 14 3.19 15.54 7.75
C ASN A 14 4.20 15.44 8.88
N ASP A 15 4.73 14.26 9.16
CA ASP A 15 5.79 14.03 10.14
C ASP A 15 6.72 12.94 9.63
N LEU A 16 7.91 13.32 9.22
CA LEU A 16 8.85 12.40 8.59
C LEU A 16 9.28 11.29 9.55
N ALA A 17 9.47 11.59 10.84
CA ALA A 17 9.93 10.58 11.81
C ALA A 17 8.90 9.45 11.97
N SER A 18 7.63 9.78 12.15
CA SER A 18 6.58 8.76 12.27
C SER A 18 6.35 8.01 10.97
N ALA A 19 6.48 8.70 9.82
CA ALA A 19 6.38 8.06 8.51
C ALA A 19 7.51 7.05 8.29
N LYS A 20 8.74 7.42 8.63
CA LYS A 20 9.89 6.51 8.53
C LYS A 20 9.69 5.26 9.39
N ASP A 21 9.23 5.43 10.62
CA ASP A 21 8.94 4.29 11.50
C ASP A 21 7.90 3.35 10.87
N PHE A 22 6.83 3.92 10.33
CA PHE A 22 5.77 3.13 9.69
C PHE A 22 6.29 2.35 8.49
N TYR A 23 6.98 3.01 7.55
CA TYR A 23 7.44 2.34 6.33
C TYR A 23 8.57 1.35 6.61
N GLU A 24 9.46 1.64 7.55
CA GLU A 24 10.56 0.72 7.91
C GLU A 24 10.09 -0.43 8.78
N ASN A 25 9.40 -0.14 9.87
CA ASN A 25 9.11 -1.15 10.91
C ASN A 25 7.76 -1.81 10.74
N THR A 26 6.74 -1.07 10.35
CA THR A 26 5.40 -1.66 10.14
C THR A 26 5.32 -2.37 8.80
N LEU A 27 5.73 -1.72 7.70
CA LEU A 27 5.68 -2.31 6.36
C LEU A 27 6.92 -3.12 6.00
N GLY A 28 8.04 -2.89 6.66
CA GLY A 28 9.29 -3.62 6.37
C GLY A 28 10.00 -3.15 5.10
N CYS A 29 9.78 -1.91 4.68
CA CYS A 29 10.45 -1.36 3.51
C CYS A 29 11.94 -1.16 3.77
N GLN A 30 12.76 -1.47 2.77
CA GLN A 30 14.19 -1.25 2.82
C GLN A 30 14.50 0.24 2.61
N PRO A 31 15.19 0.93 3.56
CA PRO A 31 15.52 2.33 3.38
C PRO A 31 16.61 2.53 2.33
N GLY A 32 16.50 3.61 1.58
CA GLY A 32 17.52 4.12 0.68
C GLY A 32 18.17 5.38 1.23
N ARG A 33 18.24 6.42 0.41
CA ARG A 33 18.81 7.71 0.82
C ARG A 33 17.78 8.53 1.59
N SER A 34 18.27 9.46 2.42
CA SER A 34 17.38 10.37 3.15
C SER A 34 18.09 11.69 3.48
N SER A 35 17.30 12.70 3.81
CA SER A 35 17.73 13.98 4.36
C SER A 35 16.82 14.33 5.54
N ASP A 36 16.92 15.57 6.03
CA ASP A 36 16.04 16.07 7.09
C ASP A 36 14.59 16.17 6.63
N GLN A 37 14.32 16.21 5.32
CA GLN A 37 13.02 16.56 4.77
C GLN A 37 12.42 15.50 3.86
N TRP A 38 13.18 14.46 3.51
CA TRP A 38 12.71 13.40 2.64
C TRP A 38 13.43 12.08 2.92
N ALA A 39 12.81 10.97 2.49
CA ALA A 39 13.38 9.63 2.63
C ALA A 39 12.91 8.73 1.49
N ASP A 40 13.84 7.95 0.95
CA ASP A 40 13.58 6.94 -0.09
C ASP A 40 13.39 5.57 0.53
N TYR A 41 12.48 4.79 -0.04
CA TYR A 41 12.24 3.40 0.35
C TYR A 41 12.06 2.50 -0.85
N SER A 42 12.45 1.24 -0.68
CA SER A 42 12.00 0.18 -1.57
C SER A 42 10.68 -0.37 -1.04
N LEU A 43 9.59 -0.14 -1.75
CA LEU A 43 8.29 -0.73 -1.47
C LEU A 43 8.10 -1.92 -2.41
N PHE A 44 8.46 -3.11 -1.94
CA PHE A 44 8.45 -4.34 -2.74
C PHE A 44 9.19 -4.17 -4.08
N GLY A 45 10.33 -3.45 -4.06
CA GLY A 45 11.15 -3.22 -5.25
C GLY A 45 10.82 -1.94 -6.02
N HIS A 46 9.74 -1.24 -5.68
CA HIS A 46 9.39 0.05 -6.28
C HIS A 46 9.95 1.19 -5.43
N GLN A 47 10.26 2.33 -6.06
CA GLN A 47 10.81 3.47 -5.33
C GLN A 47 9.69 4.35 -4.80
N LEU A 48 9.60 4.44 -3.48
CA LEU A 48 8.69 5.35 -2.79
C LEU A 48 9.50 6.45 -2.11
N VAL A 49 9.14 7.71 -2.34
CA VAL A 49 9.81 8.85 -1.72
C VAL A 49 8.81 9.58 -0.82
N LEU A 50 9.19 9.78 0.43
CA LEU A 50 8.41 10.56 1.39
C LEU A 50 8.99 11.97 1.45
N HIS A 51 8.16 12.99 1.22
CA HIS A 51 8.54 14.40 1.39
C HIS A 51 7.77 15.00 2.55
N GLU A 52 8.49 15.60 3.51
CA GLU A 52 7.82 16.23 4.64
C GLU A 52 7.11 17.51 4.21
N ASP A 53 5.82 17.58 4.50
CA ASP A 53 4.98 18.77 4.38
C ASP A 53 4.12 18.83 5.64
N LYS A 54 4.52 19.65 6.60
CA LYS A 54 3.85 19.70 7.91
C LYS A 54 2.40 20.14 7.83
N ALA A 55 1.99 20.76 6.74
CA ALA A 55 0.61 21.20 6.52
C ALA A 55 -0.26 20.10 5.90
N TYR A 56 0.31 18.99 5.49
CA TYR A 56 -0.45 17.91 4.83
C TYR A 56 -1.47 17.28 5.78
N LYS A 57 -2.71 17.16 5.33
CA LYS A 57 -3.85 16.67 6.13
C LYS A 57 -4.38 15.29 5.69
N GLY A 58 -3.65 14.62 4.79
CA GLY A 58 -4.12 13.34 4.25
C GLY A 58 -5.12 13.50 3.12
N GLN A 59 -5.49 12.37 2.52
CA GLN A 59 -6.51 12.38 1.49
C GLN A 59 -7.90 12.19 2.15
N LYS A 60 -8.95 12.77 1.53
CA LYS A 60 -10.30 12.78 2.12
C LYS A 60 -11.39 12.41 1.11
N HIS A 61 -11.02 12.01 -0.10
CA HIS A 61 -11.98 11.64 -1.13
C HIS A 61 -12.22 10.14 -1.11
N PHE A 62 -13.49 9.73 -1.24
CA PHE A 62 -13.89 8.32 -1.23
C PHE A 62 -14.82 8.03 -2.38
N ASN A 63 -14.69 6.84 -2.95
CA ASN A 63 -15.65 6.27 -3.89
C ASN A 63 -16.21 4.98 -3.31
N GLU A 64 -17.48 4.68 -3.62
CA GLU A 64 -18.08 3.43 -3.19
C GLU A 64 -17.70 2.30 -4.15
N VAL A 65 -17.16 1.20 -3.60
CA VAL A 65 -16.88 -0.04 -4.34
C VAL A 65 -17.30 -1.20 -3.46
N ASP A 66 -18.14 -2.10 -3.98
CA ASP A 66 -18.66 -3.25 -3.24
C ASP A 66 -19.34 -2.85 -1.91
N GLY A 67 -20.00 -1.70 -1.87
CA GLY A 67 -20.62 -1.19 -0.65
C GLY A 67 -19.63 -0.64 0.37
N LYS A 68 -18.37 -0.46 0.01
CA LYS A 68 -17.31 0.03 0.90
C LYS A 68 -16.81 1.40 0.46
N ALA A 69 -16.49 2.26 1.42
CA ALA A 69 -15.88 3.56 1.15
C ALA A 69 -14.40 3.37 0.83
N VAL A 70 -14.06 3.45 -0.44
CA VAL A 70 -12.68 3.29 -0.92
C VAL A 70 -12.01 4.66 -1.00
N PRO A 71 -10.90 4.88 -0.27
CA PRO A 71 -10.18 6.15 -0.37
C PRO A 71 -9.52 6.30 -1.73
N VAL A 72 -9.54 7.52 -2.28
CA VAL A 72 -8.91 7.88 -3.56
C VAL A 72 -8.25 9.26 -3.41
N PRO A 73 -6.95 9.45 -3.72
CA PRO A 73 -6.06 8.44 -4.27
C PRO A 73 -5.63 7.40 -3.23
N HIS A 74 -5.14 6.28 -3.72
CA HIS A 74 -4.45 5.27 -2.93
C HIS A 74 -3.37 4.63 -3.80
N PHE A 75 -2.43 3.95 -3.17
CA PHE A 75 -1.36 3.25 -3.88
C PHE A 75 -0.97 1.99 -3.13
N GLY A 76 -0.27 1.11 -3.82
CA GLY A 76 0.25 -0.12 -3.25
C GLY A 76 0.80 -1.00 -4.34
N VAL A 77 0.96 -2.27 -4.03
CA VAL A 77 1.55 -3.24 -4.94
C VAL A 77 0.61 -4.44 -5.09
N VAL A 78 0.55 -4.97 -6.30
CA VAL A 78 -0.12 -6.24 -6.56
C VAL A 78 0.88 -7.33 -6.22
N LEU A 79 0.65 -8.01 -5.10
CA LEU A 79 1.56 -9.01 -4.54
C LEU A 79 1.22 -10.41 -5.03
N ASP A 80 2.20 -11.31 -4.98
CA ASP A 80 1.93 -12.73 -5.14
C ASP A 80 1.02 -13.20 -4.01
N TRP A 81 0.23 -14.26 -4.26
CA TRP A 81 -0.80 -14.74 -3.32
C TRP A 81 -0.23 -15.06 -1.93
N ASP A 82 0.86 -15.82 -1.88
CA ASP A 82 1.48 -16.19 -0.61
C ASP A 82 2.13 -15.00 0.09
N VAL A 83 2.70 -14.08 -0.69
CA VAL A 83 3.30 -12.85 -0.16
C VAL A 83 2.23 -11.96 0.48
N PHE A 84 1.07 -11.82 -0.17
CA PHE A 84 -0.05 -11.06 0.39
C PHE A 84 -0.50 -11.66 1.73
N HIS A 85 -0.65 -12.98 1.80
CA HIS A 85 -1.08 -13.63 3.04
C HIS A 85 -0.08 -13.40 4.18
N ALA A 86 1.22 -13.58 3.93
CA ALA A 86 2.24 -13.34 4.95
C ALA A 86 2.28 -11.88 5.39
N PHE A 87 2.17 -10.95 4.43
CA PHE A 87 2.20 -9.52 4.70
C PHE A 87 0.97 -9.09 5.52
N SER A 88 -0.23 -9.50 5.11
CA SER A 88 -1.46 -9.14 5.81
C SER A 88 -1.49 -9.71 7.23
N GLN A 89 -1.02 -10.94 7.44
CA GLN A 89 -0.92 -11.53 8.76
C GLN A 89 0.03 -10.74 9.67
N ASN A 90 1.16 -10.27 9.13
CA ASN A 90 2.09 -9.45 9.89
C ASN A 90 1.47 -8.10 10.27
N LEU A 91 0.72 -7.47 9.37
CA LEU A 91 0.02 -6.22 9.67
C LEU A 91 -1.03 -6.40 10.77
N VAL A 92 -1.77 -7.50 10.74
CA VAL A 92 -2.73 -7.84 11.80
C VAL A 92 -2.00 -8.02 13.14
N LYS A 93 -0.87 -8.72 13.16
CA LYS A 93 -0.04 -8.90 14.36
C LYS A 93 0.43 -7.56 14.93
N GLN A 94 0.77 -6.62 14.08
CA GLN A 94 1.23 -5.28 14.49
C GLN A 94 0.07 -4.36 14.86
N LYS A 95 -1.17 -4.86 14.82
CA LYS A 95 -2.38 -4.12 15.18
C LYS A 95 -2.62 -2.89 14.29
N VAL A 96 -2.30 -3.01 13.01
CA VAL A 96 -2.64 -1.98 12.02
C VAL A 96 -4.15 -1.84 11.95
N GLU A 97 -4.65 -0.61 11.97
CA GLU A 97 -6.07 -0.34 11.77
C GLU A 97 -6.39 -0.33 10.27
N PHE A 98 -7.28 -1.21 9.84
CA PHE A 98 -7.66 -1.29 8.43
C PHE A 98 -8.87 -0.42 8.15
N GLN A 99 -8.81 0.37 7.07
CA GLN A 99 -10.00 1.01 6.50
C GLN A 99 -10.91 -0.06 5.91
N ILE A 100 -10.31 -1.03 5.22
CA ILE A 100 -10.99 -2.22 4.71
C ILE A 100 -10.08 -3.39 5.04
N ALA A 101 -10.53 -4.27 5.95
CA ALA A 101 -9.77 -5.45 6.35
C ALA A 101 -9.57 -6.40 5.16
N PRO A 102 -8.51 -7.23 5.16
CA PRO A 102 -8.30 -8.17 4.07
C PRO A 102 -9.55 -8.98 3.74
N TYR A 103 -9.97 -8.98 2.48
CA TYR A 103 -11.12 -9.77 2.04
C TYR A 103 -10.98 -10.24 0.59
N LEU A 104 -11.75 -11.28 0.25
CA LEU A 104 -11.73 -11.92 -1.06
C LEU A 104 -12.85 -11.35 -1.93
N ARG A 105 -12.51 -10.94 -3.16
CA ARG A 105 -13.47 -10.47 -4.17
C ARG A 105 -13.54 -11.49 -5.30
N PHE A 106 -14.73 -11.60 -5.91
CA PHE A 106 -14.95 -12.45 -7.09
C PHE A 106 -14.59 -13.91 -6.86
N GLU A 107 -14.90 -14.45 -5.65
CA GLU A 107 -14.56 -15.82 -5.30
C GLU A 107 -15.13 -16.81 -6.32
N GLY A 108 -14.24 -17.67 -6.86
CA GLY A 108 -14.62 -18.68 -7.86
C GLY A 108 -14.89 -18.13 -9.25
N LEU A 109 -14.67 -16.83 -9.49
CA LEU A 109 -14.89 -16.17 -10.77
C LEU A 109 -13.58 -15.68 -11.37
N PRO A 110 -13.56 -15.32 -12.68
CA PRO A 110 -12.40 -14.65 -13.25
C PRO A 110 -12.10 -13.36 -12.48
N GLY A 111 -10.83 -13.09 -12.22
CA GLY A 111 -10.42 -11.92 -11.47
C GLY A 111 -10.49 -12.08 -9.96
N GLU A 112 -10.66 -13.32 -9.46
CA GLU A 112 -10.63 -13.59 -8.01
C GLU A 112 -9.39 -12.96 -7.38
N GLN A 113 -9.60 -12.12 -6.36
CA GLN A 113 -8.52 -11.31 -5.78
C GLN A 113 -8.75 -11.07 -4.28
N LEU A 114 -7.63 -10.87 -3.59
CA LEU A 114 -7.60 -10.36 -2.22
C LEU A 114 -7.25 -8.88 -2.25
N THR A 115 -7.80 -8.11 -1.33
CA THR A 115 -7.48 -6.70 -1.18
C THR A 115 -7.57 -6.28 0.28
N MET A 116 -6.84 -5.20 0.63
CA MET A 116 -6.90 -4.55 1.93
C MET A 116 -6.51 -3.09 1.80
N PHE A 117 -7.08 -2.24 2.65
CA PHE A 117 -6.80 -0.79 2.67
C PHE A 117 -6.45 -0.35 4.08
N PHE A 118 -5.42 0.48 4.20
CA PHE A 118 -5.07 1.11 5.48
C PHE A 118 -4.36 2.44 5.19
N TYR A 119 -4.13 3.22 6.25
CA TYR A 119 -3.48 4.53 6.11
C TYR A 119 -2.10 4.52 6.75
N ASP A 120 -1.20 5.33 6.18
CA ASP A 120 0.03 5.67 6.88
C ASP A 120 -0.29 6.73 7.97
N PRO A 121 0.67 7.08 8.85
CA PRO A 121 0.40 8.05 9.92
C PRO A 121 0.02 9.45 9.44
N SER A 122 0.30 9.79 8.19
CA SER A 122 -0.03 11.09 7.60
C SER A 122 -1.37 11.12 6.90
N GLY A 123 -2.08 9.97 6.82
CA GLY A 123 -3.36 9.87 6.13
C GLY A 123 -3.25 9.55 4.65
N ASN A 124 -2.12 9.10 4.18
CA ASN A 124 -2.01 8.53 2.83
C ASN A 124 -2.62 7.14 2.84
N ALA A 125 -3.47 6.86 1.86
CA ALA A 125 -4.15 5.58 1.75
C ALA A 125 -3.32 4.59 0.93
N LEU A 126 -3.22 3.36 1.42
CA LEU A 126 -2.56 2.27 0.73
C LEU A 126 -3.57 1.15 0.46
N GLU A 127 -3.45 0.56 -0.72
CA GLU A 127 -4.12 -0.69 -1.06
C GLU A 127 -3.09 -1.70 -1.49
N PHE A 128 -3.14 -2.89 -0.89
CA PHE A 128 -2.40 -4.05 -1.41
C PHE A 128 -3.41 -5.07 -1.89
N LYS A 129 -3.10 -5.70 -3.00
CA LYS A 129 -3.99 -6.71 -3.57
C LYS A 129 -3.18 -7.87 -4.12
N SER A 130 -3.86 -8.98 -4.36
CA SER A 130 -3.27 -10.14 -5.00
C SER A 130 -4.35 -10.84 -5.80
N PHE A 131 -4.00 -11.28 -7.00
CA PHE A 131 -4.88 -12.11 -7.82
C PHE A 131 -4.52 -13.57 -7.63
N LYS A 132 -5.53 -14.42 -7.46
CA LYS A 132 -5.30 -15.86 -7.34
C LYS A 132 -4.56 -16.39 -8.57
N HIS A 133 -4.92 -15.86 -9.76
CA HIS A 133 -4.24 -16.13 -11.02
C HIS A 133 -3.68 -14.81 -11.54
N HIS A 134 -2.37 -14.69 -11.55
CA HIS A 134 -1.65 -13.43 -11.80
C HIS A 134 -1.99 -12.81 -13.18
N ASP A 135 -2.29 -13.64 -14.17
CA ASP A 135 -2.67 -13.23 -15.52
C ASP A 135 -4.06 -12.55 -15.57
N GLN A 136 -4.81 -12.57 -14.47
CA GLN A 136 -6.16 -11.98 -14.43
C GLN A 136 -6.19 -10.54 -13.92
N LEU A 137 -5.02 -9.93 -13.67
CA LEU A 137 -4.93 -8.54 -13.22
C LEU A 137 -5.70 -7.58 -14.13
N PHE A 138 -5.66 -7.80 -15.44
CA PHE A 138 -6.36 -6.99 -16.43
C PHE A 138 -7.53 -7.71 -17.09
N ALA A 139 -8.08 -8.72 -16.44
CA ALA A 139 -9.24 -9.44 -16.98
C ALA A 139 -10.47 -8.53 -17.08
N THR A 140 -11.24 -8.70 -18.16
CA THR A 140 -12.46 -7.91 -18.42
C THR A 140 -13.75 -8.68 -18.12
#